data_13bc95213a97934819fb56c46e908dbb
#
_entry.id   13bc95213a97934819fb56c46e908dbb
#
_cell.length_a   1.000
_cell.length_b   1.000
_cell.length_c   1.000
_cell.angle_alpha   90.00
_cell.angle_beta   90.00
_cell.angle_gamma   90.00
#
_symmetry.space_group_name_H-M   'P 1'
#
loop_
_entity.id
_entity.type
_entity.pdbx_description
1 polymer ?
#
loop_
_entity_poly.entity_id
_entity_poly.type
_entity_poly.pdbx_seq_one_letter_code
_entity_poly.pdbx_strand_id
1 'polypeptide(L)'
;MNFALITAVLFSSIGLVNVANAASVDKGQALVEKGNCVACHGAGLNAPILPIYPKLAGQYSDYLYYALKAYKVGGGNPQYGRNNAIMGGLAQGYSDADMQDIAAYITSLPGNFVVKK
;
A
#
# COMPACT_ATOMS: atom_id res chain seq x y z
N MET A 1 47.61 32.69 39.53
CA MET A 1 46.65 32.98 38.41
C MET A 1 46.43 31.67 37.69
N ASN A 2 45.33 30.97 38.03
CA ASN A 2 45.02 29.67 37.40
C ASN A 2 43.97 29.88 36.34
N PHE A 3 44.38 29.73 35.09
CA PHE A 3 43.44 29.69 33.98
C PHE A 3 42.89 28.27 33.82
N ALA A 4 41.66 28.07 34.24
CA ALA A 4 40.92 26.83 33.96
C ALA A 4 40.40 26.86 32.52
N LEU A 5 40.95 25.98 31.71
CA LEU A 5 40.44 25.70 30.34
C LEU A 5 39.16 24.88 30.45
N ILE A 6 38.02 25.51 30.17
CA ILE A 6 36.73 24.83 30.04
C ILE A 6 36.63 24.30 28.60
N THR A 7 36.85 23.01 28.43
CA THR A 7 36.63 22.32 27.17
C THR A 7 35.11 22.03 27.02
N ALA A 8 34.45 22.82 26.20
CA ALA A 8 33.07 22.56 25.82
C ALA A 8 32.99 21.38 24.82
N VAL A 9 32.51 20.25 25.29
CA VAL A 9 32.21 19.09 24.44
C VAL A 9 30.86 19.32 23.79
N LEU A 10 30.88 19.66 22.51
CA LEU A 10 29.70 19.73 21.69
C LEU A 10 29.22 18.29 21.34
N PHE A 11 28.20 17.81 22.05
CA PHE A 11 27.49 16.61 21.66
C PHE A 11 26.67 16.92 20.42
N SER A 12 27.20 16.54 19.23
CA SER A 12 26.41 16.49 17.98
C SER A 12 25.45 15.29 18.08
N SER A 13 24.20 15.56 18.43
CA SER A 13 23.12 14.58 18.30
C SER A 13 22.82 14.39 16.81
N ILE A 14 23.38 13.34 16.23
CA ILE A 14 22.96 12.87 14.88
C ILE A 14 21.56 12.30 15.06
N GLY A 15 20.55 13.11 14.75
CA GLY A 15 19.17 12.66 14.67
C GLY A 15 19.07 11.61 13.55
N LEU A 16 18.71 10.38 13.91
CA LEU A 16 18.30 9.37 12.95
C LEU A 16 17.04 9.88 12.24
N VAL A 17 17.23 10.42 11.04
CA VAL A 17 16.12 10.77 10.16
C VAL A 17 15.53 9.44 9.70
N ASN A 18 14.41 9.01 10.29
CA ASN A 18 13.61 7.95 9.74
C ASN A 18 13.05 8.44 8.39
N VAL A 19 13.71 8.04 7.30
CA VAL A 19 13.18 8.24 5.97
C VAL A 19 12.01 7.27 5.85
N ALA A 20 10.79 7.78 6.02
CA ALA A 20 9.60 7.03 5.67
C ALA A 20 9.73 6.72 4.17
N ASN A 21 9.89 5.44 3.81
CA ASN A 21 9.92 5.02 2.42
C ASN A 21 8.55 5.34 1.81
N ALA A 22 8.52 6.29 0.86
CA ALA A 22 7.35 6.53 0.04
C ALA A 22 7.01 5.26 -0.74
N ALA A 23 5.71 4.99 -0.92
CA ALA A 23 5.25 3.86 -1.70
C ALA A 23 5.77 3.93 -3.15
N SER A 24 6.19 2.77 -3.68
CA SER A 24 6.82 2.66 -4.98
C SER A 24 5.84 2.10 -6.02
N VAL A 25 5.56 2.90 -7.06
CA VAL A 25 4.73 2.48 -8.20
C VAL A 25 5.35 1.29 -8.94
N ASP A 26 6.66 1.31 -9.16
CA ASP A 26 7.36 0.24 -9.91
C ASP A 26 7.34 -1.09 -9.14
N LYS A 27 7.56 -1.06 -7.84
CA LYS A 27 7.42 -2.26 -6.98
C LYS A 27 5.98 -2.73 -6.96
N GLY A 28 5.02 -1.83 -6.89
CA GLY A 28 3.60 -2.14 -6.93
C GLY A 28 3.21 -2.83 -8.23
N GLN A 29 3.73 -2.37 -9.37
CA GLN A 29 3.53 -3.02 -10.66
C GLN A 29 4.05 -4.46 -10.65
N ALA A 30 5.28 -4.67 -10.20
CA ALA A 30 5.88 -6.01 -10.12
C ALA A 30 5.06 -6.96 -9.21
N LEU A 31 4.54 -6.45 -8.09
CA LEU A 31 3.70 -7.23 -7.18
C LEU A 31 2.34 -7.59 -7.82
N VAL A 32 1.72 -6.66 -8.52
CA VAL A 32 0.45 -6.87 -9.24
C VAL A 32 0.62 -7.90 -10.37
N GLU A 33 1.70 -7.83 -11.12
CA GLU A 33 2.04 -8.80 -12.18
C GLU A 33 2.30 -10.18 -11.59
N LYS A 34 3.12 -10.27 -10.55
CA LYS A 34 3.41 -11.53 -9.84
C LYS A 34 2.16 -12.15 -9.23
N GLY A 35 1.28 -11.34 -8.67
CA GLY A 35 0.01 -11.77 -8.10
C GLY A 35 -1.06 -12.10 -9.12
N ASN A 36 -0.79 -11.87 -10.42
CA ASN A 36 -1.73 -12.09 -11.53
C ASN A 36 -3.11 -11.45 -11.32
N CYS A 37 -3.13 -10.23 -10.80
CA CYS A 37 -4.37 -9.52 -10.47
C CYS A 37 -5.29 -9.32 -11.69
N VAL A 38 -4.70 -9.21 -12.88
CA VAL A 38 -5.44 -9.06 -14.14
C VAL A 38 -6.30 -10.29 -14.49
N ALA A 39 -5.97 -11.46 -13.96
CA ALA A 39 -6.76 -12.67 -14.22
C ALA A 39 -8.23 -12.54 -13.80
N CYS A 40 -8.50 -11.74 -12.77
CA CYS A 40 -9.86 -11.49 -12.26
C CYS A 40 -10.30 -10.04 -12.52
N HIS A 41 -9.42 -9.06 -12.27
CA HIS A 41 -9.75 -7.63 -12.41
C HIS A 41 -9.63 -7.11 -13.84
N GLY A 42 -9.14 -7.96 -14.76
CA GLY A 42 -9.09 -7.71 -16.19
C GLY A 42 -7.98 -6.77 -16.64
N ALA A 43 -7.95 -6.51 -17.92
CA ALA A 43 -6.95 -5.67 -18.56
C ALA A 43 -6.92 -4.26 -17.94
N GLY A 44 -5.72 -3.77 -17.62
CA GLY A 44 -5.53 -2.48 -16.96
C GLY A 44 -6.19 -2.37 -15.59
N LEU A 45 -6.58 -3.50 -14.98
CA LEU A 45 -7.35 -3.57 -13.72
C LEU A 45 -8.68 -2.78 -13.77
N ASN A 46 -9.23 -2.62 -14.94
CA ASN A 46 -10.43 -1.81 -15.21
C ASN A 46 -11.50 -2.54 -16.06
N ALA A 47 -11.26 -3.80 -16.41
CA ALA A 47 -12.16 -4.62 -17.22
C ALA A 47 -12.36 -6.01 -16.59
N PRO A 48 -12.98 -6.10 -15.40
CA PRO A 48 -13.12 -7.35 -14.68
C PRO A 48 -13.81 -8.42 -15.52
N ILE A 49 -13.36 -9.66 -15.36
CA ILE A 49 -13.91 -10.80 -16.15
C ILE A 49 -15.31 -11.22 -15.69
N LEU A 50 -15.69 -10.87 -14.48
CA LEU A 50 -17.03 -11.09 -13.92
C LEU A 50 -17.55 -9.82 -13.25
N PRO A 51 -18.87 -9.57 -13.25
CA PRO A 51 -19.46 -8.38 -12.61
C PRO A 51 -19.23 -8.27 -11.11
N ILE A 52 -18.97 -9.38 -10.44
CA ILE A 52 -18.68 -9.43 -9.00
C ILE A 52 -17.27 -8.94 -8.65
N TYR A 53 -16.37 -8.89 -9.63
CA TYR A 53 -15.01 -8.38 -9.39
C TYR A 53 -14.97 -6.87 -9.63
N PRO A 54 -14.40 -6.09 -8.69
CA PRO A 54 -14.38 -4.65 -8.83
C PRO A 54 -13.36 -4.18 -9.87
N LYS A 55 -13.66 -3.05 -10.52
CA LYS A 55 -12.66 -2.23 -11.19
C LYS A 55 -11.79 -1.58 -10.15
N LEU A 56 -10.49 -1.54 -10.36
CA LEU A 56 -9.52 -1.05 -9.38
C LEU A 56 -8.79 0.20 -9.86
N ALA A 57 -8.47 0.28 -11.15
CA ALA A 57 -7.63 1.34 -11.71
C ALA A 57 -8.13 2.75 -11.35
N GLY A 58 -7.22 3.59 -10.88
CA GLY A 58 -7.52 4.96 -10.52
C GLY A 58 -8.25 5.14 -9.18
N GLN A 59 -8.49 4.07 -8.42
CA GLN A 59 -9.06 4.15 -7.08
C GLN A 59 -8.06 4.82 -6.12
N TYR A 60 -8.55 5.47 -5.07
CA TYR A 60 -7.70 6.09 -4.04
C TYR A 60 -6.78 5.08 -3.37
N SER A 61 -5.50 5.45 -3.22
CA SER A 61 -4.47 4.58 -2.64
C SER A 61 -4.81 4.14 -1.21
N ASP A 62 -5.29 5.04 -0.38
CA ASP A 62 -5.69 4.71 0.99
C ASP A 62 -6.82 3.69 1.02
N TYR A 63 -7.82 3.85 0.15
CA TYR A 63 -8.91 2.89 0.05
C TYR A 63 -8.40 1.49 -0.35
N LEU A 64 -7.52 1.41 -1.35
CA LEU A 64 -6.94 0.15 -1.81
C LEU A 64 -6.09 -0.52 -0.72
N TYR A 65 -5.26 0.27 -0.06
CA TYR A 65 -4.42 -0.21 1.05
C TYR A 65 -5.25 -0.80 2.18
N TYR A 66 -6.22 -0.05 2.68
CA TYR A 66 -7.10 -0.53 3.76
C TYR A 66 -8.01 -1.68 3.33
N ALA A 67 -8.42 -1.74 2.06
CA ALA A 67 -9.14 -2.88 1.52
C ALA A 67 -8.30 -4.16 1.56
N LEU A 68 -7.04 -4.10 1.13
CA LEU A 68 -6.11 -5.23 1.20
C LEU A 68 -5.86 -5.67 2.65
N LYS A 69 -5.67 -4.71 3.57
CA LYS A 69 -5.55 -5.00 5.01
C LYS A 69 -6.80 -5.69 5.55
N ALA A 70 -7.97 -5.22 5.18
CA ALA A 70 -9.23 -5.81 5.60
C ALA A 70 -9.38 -7.27 5.13
N TYR A 71 -8.96 -7.58 3.90
CA TYR A 71 -8.92 -8.96 3.41
C TYR A 71 -7.89 -9.80 4.15
N LYS A 72 -6.72 -9.23 4.47
CA LYS A 72 -5.68 -9.93 5.24
C LYS A 72 -6.14 -10.29 6.64
N VAL A 73 -6.86 -9.40 7.30
CA VAL A 73 -7.49 -9.65 8.62
C VAL A 73 -8.60 -10.70 8.50
N GLY A 74 -9.36 -10.68 7.42
CA GLY A 74 -10.42 -11.63 7.14
C GLY A 74 -11.69 -11.40 7.94
N GLY A 75 -12.66 -12.29 7.75
CA GLY A 75 -13.99 -12.20 8.36
C GLY A 75 -14.05 -12.41 9.88
N GLY A 76 -12.93 -12.76 10.51
CA GLY A 76 -12.84 -12.90 11.97
C GLY A 76 -12.90 -11.55 12.72
N ASN A 77 -12.74 -10.42 12.03
CA ASN A 77 -12.91 -9.10 12.62
C ASN A 77 -14.21 -8.46 12.10
N PRO A 78 -15.26 -8.35 12.93
CA PRO A 78 -16.54 -7.82 12.48
C PRO A 78 -16.55 -6.33 12.22
N GLN A 79 -15.54 -5.59 12.69
CA GLN A 79 -15.49 -4.12 12.57
C GLN A 79 -14.92 -3.65 11.24
N TYR A 80 -13.85 -4.30 10.75
CA TYR A 80 -13.16 -3.88 9.54
C TYR A 80 -12.61 -5.01 8.67
N GLY A 81 -12.79 -6.27 9.06
CA GLY A 81 -12.37 -7.41 8.28
C GLY A 81 -13.29 -7.67 7.09
N ARG A 82 -12.73 -8.16 5.98
CA ARG A 82 -13.49 -8.59 4.81
C ARG A 82 -13.36 -10.09 4.63
N ASN A 83 -14.50 -10.77 4.48
CA ASN A 83 -14.54 -12.19 4.23
C ASN A 83 -14.58 -12.47 2.72
N ASN A 84 -13.45 -12.87 2.17
CA ASN A 84 -13.35 -13.35 0.79
C ASN A 84 -12.16 -14.32 0.69
N ALA A 85 -12.42 -15.55 0.28
CA ALA A 85 -11.40 -16.60 0.28
C ALA A 85 -10.26 -16.31 -0.72
N ILE A 86 -10.59 -15.74 -1.90
CA ILE A 86 -9.60 -15.45 -2.95
C ILE A 86 -8.73 -14.27 -2.53
N MET A 87 -9.35 -13.12 -2.26
CA MET A 87 -8.61 -11.91 -1.89
C MET A 87 -7.93 -12.04 -0.53
N GLY A 88 -8.56 -12.73 0.42
CA GLY A 88 -7.95 -13.04 1.70
C GLY A 88 -6.70 -13.92 1.57
N GLY A 89 -6.76 -14.94 0.73
CA GLY A 89 -5.61 -15.80 0.43
C GLY A 89 -4.45 -15.03 -0.21
N LEU A 90 -4.74 -14.17 -1.18
CA LEU A 90 -3.72 -13.32 -1.82
C LEU A 90 -3.11 -12.31 -0.85
N ALA A 91 -3.94 -11.65 -0.05
CA ALA A 91 -3.50 -10.61 0.88
C ALA A 91 -2.58 -11.15 2.00
N GLN A 92 -2.67 -12.43 2.36
CA GLN A 92 -1.76 -13.05 3.34
C GLN A 92 -0.30 -12.96 2.93
N GLY A 93 -0.01 -13.01 1.63
CA GLY A 93 1.35 -12.98 1.09
C GLY A 93 2.01 -11.59 1.07
N TYR A 94 1.28 -10.53 1.39
CA TYR A 94 1.77 -9.15 1.29
C TYR A 94 2.06 -8.55 2.67
N SER A 95 3.20 -7.84 2.77
CA SER A 95 3.50 -6.95 3.88
C SER A 95 2.70 -5.65 3.78
N ASP A 96 2.71 -4.84 4.83
CA ASP A 96 2.11 -3.49 4.79
C ASP A 96 2.74 -2.62 3.71
N ALA A 97 4.07 -2.69 3.54
CA ALA A 97 4.78 -1.97 2.49
C ALA A 97 4.37 -2.46 1.09
N ASP A 98 4.24 -3.77 0.88
CA ASP A 98 3.77 -4.32 -0.39
C ASP A 98 2.36 -3.84 -0.73
N MET A 99 1.46 -3.81 0.25
CA MET A 99 0.09 -3.31 0.05
C MET A 99 0.05 -1.82 -0.29
N GLN A 100 0.94 -1.02 0.29
CA GLN A 100 1.10 0.40 -0.06
C GLN A 100 1.63 0.58 -1.49
N ASP A 101 2.63 -0.21 -1.89
CA ASP A 101 3.20 -0.19 -3.23
C ASP A 101 2.15 -0.61 -4.28
N ILE A 102 1.42 -1.70 -4.03
CA ILE A 102 0.31 -2.15 -4.87
C ILE A 102 -0.74 -1.05 -5.02
N ALA A 103 -1.14 -0.42 -3.92
CA ALA A 103 -2.11 0.66 -3.93
C ALA A 103 -1.63 1.86 -4.75
N ALA A 104 -0.36 2.26 -4.60
CA ALA A 104 0.24 3.36 -5.36
C ALA A 104 0.23 3.08 -6.88
N TYR A 105 0.60 1.86 -7.29
CA TYR A 105 0.55 1.46 -8.70
C TYR A 105 -0.88 1.50 -9.25
N ILE A 106 -1.83 0.87 -8.58
CA ILE A 106 -3.23 0.81 -9.06
C ILE A 106 -3.85 2.21 -9.15
N THR A 107 -3.56 3.07 -8.18
CA THR A 107 -4.01 4.47 -8.20
C THR A 107 -3.47 5.24 -9.41
N SER A 108 -2.24 4.94 -9.84
CA SER A 108 -1.60 5.59 -11.00
C SER A 108 -2.19 5.18 -12.35
N LEU A 109 -2.94 4.09 -12.39
CA LEU A 109 -3.55 3.60 -13.63
C LEU A 109 -4.76 4.44 -14.03
N PRO A 110 -5.01 4.65 -15.33
CA PRO A 110 -6.20 5.33 -15.80
C PRO A 110 -7.44 4.48 -15.48
N GLY A 111 -8.41 5.07 -14.78
CA GLY A 111 -9.64 4.41 -14.34
C GLY A 111 -10.87 5.26 -14.59
N ASN A 112 -12.04 4.69 -14.32
CA ASN A 112 -13.34 5.31 -14.58
C ASN A 112 -13.94 5.97 -13.32
N PHE A 113 -13.17 6.14 -12.26
CA PHE A 113 -13.66 6.79 -11.05
C PHE A 113 -13.77 8.29 -11.27
N VAL A 114 -15.00 8.82 -11.16
CA VAL A 114 -15.27 10.23 -11.26
C VAL A 114 -15.58 10.77 -9.86
N VAL A 115 -14.75 11.71 -9.41
CA VAL A 115 -15.04 12.47 -8.19
C VAL A 115 -16.03 13.55 -8.56
N LYS A 116 -17.26 13.43 -8.11
CA LYS A 116 -18.21 14.55 -8.17
C LYS A 116 -17.78 15.59 -7.13
N LYS A 117 -17.39 16.76 -7.59
CA LYS A 117 -17.13 17.93 -6.74
C LYS A 117 -18.44 18.51 -6.24
#